data_ddb324af95e688ec476db4bba3c3af37
#
_entry.id   ddb324af95e688ec476db4bba3c3af37
#
_cell.length_a   1.000
_cell.length_b   1.000
_cell.length_c   1.000
_cell.angle_alpha   90.00
_cell.angle_beta   90.00
_cell.angle_gamma   90.00
#
_symmetry.space_group_name_H-M   'P 1'
#
loop_
_entity.id
_entity.type
_entity.pdbx_description
1 polymer ?
#
loop_
_entity_poly.entity_id
_entity_poly.type
_entity_poly.pdbx_seq_one_letter_code
_entity_poly.pdbx_strand_id
1 'polypeptide(L)'
;MTSTPLAPRELHEIADGVHVATAEIWTSITTVVVSQDGRALVVDPGITVEEVESLATALSRRGWRVTAGFSTHPHWDHMLWSRSLGDVPRWACPTAVRAQERSLAEDLTKVERDAPGHDLALFGRLTPLPSTAADSSTVGASSGTVRLPWPAAPRGVTASGATTTAHGGPGAGEPDVLVVEHQAHAPGHGALVLPGAGVIVVGDMLSDLEVPLLDLESPDPVGDYRAGLDALEHAISEHGVHTLVPGHGHVCTGSDAIWERFGADRAYLDDLEAAAADDTDDAGASDDPRVTGEWVVGEHRRQLAHLRRARSA
;
A
#
# COMPACT_ATOMS: atom_id res chain seq x y z
N MET A 1 -29.91 -21.65 -9.17
CA MET A 1 -29.34 -20.74 -10.17
C MET A 1 -27.85 -20.98 -10.16
N THR A 2 -27.30 -21.60 -11.19
CA THR A 2 -25.84 -21.77 -11.33
C THR A 2 -25.29 -20.44 -11.79
N SER A 3 -24.64 -19.69 -10.88
CA SER A 3 -23.92 -18.48 -11.27
C SER A 3 -22.83 -18.87 -12.27
N THR A 4 -22.76 -18.17 -13.38
CA THR A 4 -21.63 -18.28 -14.32
C THR A 4 -20.37 -17.96 -13.54
N PRO A 5 -19.31 -18.79 -13.62
CA PRO A 5 -18.05 -18.47 -12.96
C PRO A 5 -17.53 -17.14 -13.48
N LEU A 6 -17.13 -16.24 -12.56
CA LEU A 6 -16.50 -14.98 -12.92
C LEU A 6 -15.23 -15.25 -13.77
N ALA A 7 -15.02 -14.42 -14.78
CA ALA A 7 -13.76 -14.46 -15.52
C ALA A 7 -12.60 -14.15 -14.55
N PRO A 8 -11.46 -14.86 -14.66
CA PRO A 8 -10.33 -14.57 -13.79
C PRO A 8 -9.76 -13.21 -14.11
N ARG A 9 -9.37 -12.43 -13.08
CA ARG A 9 -8.66 -11.17 -13.24
C ARG A 9 -7.32 -11.43 -13.96
N GLU A 10 -6.98 -10.60 -14.90
CA GLU A 10 -5.69 -10.70 -15.58
C GLU A 10 -4.57 -10.29 -14.62
N LEU A 11 -3.53 -11.12 -14.54
CA LEU A 11 -2.35 -10.90 -13.71
C LEU A 11 -1.14 -10.83 -14.63
N HIS A 12 -0.45 -9.68 -14.60
CA HIS A 12 0.77 -9.41 -15.37
C HIS A 12 1.98 -9.56 -14.45
N GLU A 13 2.94 -10.38 -14.84
CA GLU A 13 4.21 -10.48 -14.13
C GLU A 13 5.08 -9.27 -14.48
N ILE A 14 5.51 -8.54 -13.45
CA ILE A 14 6.36 -7.34 -13.58
C ILE A 14 7.80 -7.57 -13.13
N ALA A 15 8.03 -8.60 -12.33
CA ALA A 15 9.32 -9.10 -11.89
C ALA A 15 9.15 -10.56 -11.42
N ASP A 16 10.24 -11.28 -11.20
CA ASP A 16 10.19 -12.68 -10.77
C ASP A 16 9.36 -12.87 -9.51
N GLY A 17 8.26 -13.63 -9.65
CA GLY A 17 7.30 -13.87 -8.58
C GLY A 17 6.45 -12.66 -8.15
N VAL A 18 6.50 -11.53 -8.85
CA VAL A 18 5.70 -10.33 -8.55
C VAL A 18 4.73 -10.05 -9.69
N HIS A 19 3.45 -10.06 -9.38
CA HIS A 19 2.38 -9.87 -10.36
C HIS A 19 1.47 -8.73 -9.93
N VAL A 20 0.92 -8.01 -10.91
CA VAL A 20 -0.06 -6.97 -10.69
C VAL A 20 -1.33 -7.22 -11.47
N ALA A 21 -2.45 -6.74 -10.95
CA ALA A 21 -3.72 -6.65 -11.65
C ALA A 21 -4.25 -5.23 -11.50
N THR A 22 -4.43 -4.55 -12.61
CA THR A 22 -5.01 -3.21 -12.65
C THR A 22 -6.52 -3.30 -12.88
N ALA A 23 -7.29 -2.55 -12.12
CA ALA A 23 -8.73 -2.38 -12.29
C ALA A 23 -9.05 -1.13 -13.11
N GLU A 24 -10.21 -1.10 -13.75
CA GLU A 24 -10.66 0.12 -14.45
C GLU A 24 -11.10 1.21 -13.46
N ILE A 25 -11.66 0.78 -12.31
CA ILE A 25 -12.08 1.72 -11.27
C ILE A 25 -10.82 2.36 -10.63
N TRP A 26 -10.71 3.67 -10.75
CA TRP A 26 -9.62 4.50 -10.25
C TRP A 26 -8.21 4.02 -10.65
N THR A 27 -8.12 3.20 -11.68
CA THR A 27 -6.86 2.54 -12.09
C THR A 27 -6.14 1.90 -10.90
N SER A 28 -6.92 1.27 -9.98
CA SER A 28 -6.37 0.69 -8.76
C SER A 28 -5.54 -0.56 -9.05
N ILE A 29 -4.44 -0.75 -8.33
CA ILE A 29 -3.51 -1.85 -8.55
C ILE A 29 -3.49 -2.78 -7.32
N THR A 30 -3.79 -4.05 -7.58
CA THR A 30 -3.51 -5.14 -6.64
C THR A 30 -2.15 -5.75 -6.97
N THR A 31 -1.31 -5.95 -5.95
CA THR A 31 -0.05 -6.69 -6.12
C THR A 31 -0.15 -8.08 -5.49
N VAL A 32 0.39 -9.08 -6.20
CA VAL A 32 0.50 -10.46 -5.72
C VAL A 32 1.96 -10.88 -5.75
N VAL A 33 2.50 -11.24 -4.60
CA VAL A 33 3.85 -11.81 -4.49
C VAL A 33 3.74 -13.32 -4.30
N VAL A 34 4.45 -14.08 -5.11
CA VAL A 34 4.36 -15.55 -5.13
C VAL A 34 5.70 -16.16 -4.78
N SER A 35 5.71 -17.04 -3.79
CA SER A 35 6.89 -17.85 -3.44
C SER A 35 7.05 -19.04 -4.39
N GLN A 36 8.24 -19.65 -4.40
CA GLN A 36 8.56 -20.79 -5.28
C GLN A 36 7.64 -22.00 -5.09
N ASP A 37 7.06 -22.17 -3.89
CA ASP A 37 6.12 -23.25 -3.60
C ASP A 37 4.64 -22.86 -3.84
N GLY A 38 4.39 -21.73 -4.48
CA GLY A 38 3.05 -21.26 -4.86
C GLY A 38 2.25 -20.65 -3.71
N ARG A 39 2.87 -20.30 -2.58
CA ARG A 39 2.23 -19.45 -1.57
C ARG A 39 2.16 -18.02 -2.09
N ALA A 40 1.03 -17.36 -1.88
CA ALA A 40 0.79 -16.00 -2.34
C ALA A 40 0.52 -15.05 -1.17
N LEU A 41 1.14 -13.87 -1.24
CA LEU A 41 0.79 -12.67 -0.49
C LEU A 41 -0.02 -11.78 -1.41
N VAL A 42 -1.18 -11.32 -0.96
CA VAL A 42 -2.04 -10.38 -1.69
C VAL A 42 -1.96 -9.01 -1.00
N VAL A 43 -1.61 -7.98 -1.77
CA VAL A 43 -1.54 -6.59 -1.32
C VAL A 43 -2.68 -5.83 -1.98
N ASP A 44 -3.52 -5.19 -1.18
CA ASP A 44 -4.64 -4.34 -1.60
C ASP A 44 -5.51 -5.04 -2.68
N PRO A 45 -6.39 -5.97 -2.33
CA PRO A 45 -6.93 -6.98 -3.25
C PRO A 45 -7.91 -6.45 -4.31
N GLY A 46 -8.33 -5.19 -4.22
CA GLY A 46 -9.25 -4.53 -5.13
C GLY A 46 -10.46 -3.95 -4.42
N ILE A 47 -11.30 -3.21 -5.17
CA ILE A 47 -12.37 -2.38 -4.63
C ILE A 47 -13.72 -3.08 -4.73
N THR A 48 -14.08 -3.62 -5.90
CA THR A 48 -15.38 -4.27 -6.07
C THR A 48 -15.36 -5.74 -5.66
N VAL A 49 -16.53 -6.28 -5.31
CA VAL A 49 -16.68 -7.73 -5.04
C VAL A 49 -16.21 -8.54 -6.24
N GLU A 50 -16.54 -8.10 -7.46
CA GLU A 50 -16.16 -8.79 -8.69
C GLU A 50 -14.64 -8.84 -8.88
N GLU A 51 -13.93 -7.75 -8.59
CA GLU A 51 -12.47 -7.69 -8.66
C GLU A 51 -11.82 -8.67 -7.69
N VAL A 52 -12.27 -8.69 -6.44
CA VAL A 52 -11.69 -9.56 -5.40
C VAL A 52 -12.00 -11.04 -5.69
N GLU A 53 -13.21 -11.38 -6.13
CA GLU A 53 -13.61 -12.75 -6.47
C GLU A 53 -12.92 -13.26 -7.76
N SER A 54 -12.76 -12.38 -8.77
CA SER A 54 -12.03 -12.73 -9.99
C SER A 54 -10.53 -12.89 -9.74
N LEU A 55 -9.96 -12.12 -8.79
CA LEU A 55 -8.59 -12.31 -8.30
C LEU A 55 -8.43 -13.69 -7.66
N ALA A 56 -9.31 -14.06 -6.72
CA ALA A 56 -9.26 -15.37 -6.07
C ALA A 56 -9.35 -16.51 -7.11
N THR A 57 -10.20 -16.35 -8.13
CA THR A 57 -10.32 -17.28 -9.25
C THR A 57 -9.01 -17.35 -10.05
N ALA A 58 -8.36 -16.21 -10.33
CA ALA A 58 -7.10 -16.15 -11.06
C ALA A 58 -5.96 -16.86 -10.33
N LEU A 59 -5.85 -16.66 -9.02
CA LEU A 59 -4.86 -17.30 -8.16
C LEU A 59 -5.07 -18.84 -8.11
N SER A 60 -6.31 -19.26 -7.87
CA SER A 60 -6.66 -20.70 -7.83
C SER A 60 -6.35 -21.42 -9.15
N ARG A 61 -6.63 -20.80 -10.31
CA ARG A 61 -6.31 -21.39 -11.62
C ARG A 61 -4.81 -21.56 -11.86
N ARG A 62 -3.97 -20.72 -11.23
CA ARG A 62 -2.51 -20.84 -11.28
C ARG A 62 -1.97 -21.85 -10.26
N GLY A 63 -2.82 -22.40 -9.41
CA GLY A 63 -2.43 -23.27 -8.31
C GLY A 63 -1.76 -22.50 -7.16
N TRP A 64 -1.92 -21.20 -7.12
CA TRP A 64 -1.38 -20.35 -6.05
C TRP A 64 -2.34 -20.32 -4.87
N ARG A 65 -1.78 -20.44 -3.67
CA ARG A 65 -2.53 -20.46 -2.43
C ARG A 65 -2.25 -19.22 -1.61
N VAL A 66 -3.25 -18.37 -1.42
CA VAL A 66 -3.12 -17.22 -0.54
C VAL A 66 -2.81 -17.67 0.89
N THR A 67 -1.80 -17.12 1.49
CA THR A 67 -1.35 -17.43 2.86
C THR A 67 -1.19 -16.21 3.73
N ALA A 68 -1.23 -15.02 3.12
CA ALA A 68 -1.26 -13.73 3.82
C ALA A 68 -1.88 -12.65 2.92
N GLY A 69 -2.36 -11.59 3.55
CA GLY A 69 -2.67 -10.32 2.93
C GLY A 69 -1.85 -9.19 3.56
N PHE A 70 -1.75 -8.07 2.87
CA PHE A 70 -1.21 -6.83 3.38
C PHE A 70 -2.08 -5.67 2.90
N SER A 71 -2.40 -4.75 3.79
CA SER A 71 -3.03 -3.47 3.44
C SER A 71 -2.00 -2.37 3.63
N THR A 72 -1.73 -1.63 2.56
CA THR A 72 -0.70 -0.57 2.57
C THR A 72 -1.04 0.54 3.54
N HIS A 73 -2.31 0.90 3.64
CA HIS A 73 -2.77 1.98 4.52
C HIS A 73 -4.26 1.80 4.91
N PRO A 74 -4.77 2.57 5.91
CA PRO A 74 -6.09 2.34 6.49
C PRO A 74 -7.25 3.02 5.72
N HIS A 75 -7.11 3.27 4.40
CA HIS A 75 -8.26 3.68 3.60
C HIS A 75 -9.11 2.48 3.21
N TRP A 76 -10.42 2.70 3.12
CA TRP A 76 -11.41 1.64 3.01
C TRP A 76 -11.22 0.75 1.76
N ASP A 77 -10.78 1.29 0.66
CA ASP A 77 -10.57 0.61 -0.63
C ASP A 77 -9.34 -0.31 -0.65
N HIS A 78 -8.42 -0.14 0.31
CA HIS A 78 -7.25 -1.01 0.48
C HIS A 78 -7.45 -2.12 1.52
N MET A 79 -8.59 -2.14 2.24
CA MET A 79 -8.85 -3.07 3.35
C MET A 79 -9.92 -4.13 3.04
N LEU A 80 -10.45 -4.16 1.82
CA LEU A 80 -11.47 -5.10 1.40
C LEU A 80 -10.92 -6.53 1.31
N TRP A 81 -11.78 -7.52 1.55
CA TRP A 81 -11.38 -8.93 1.52
C TRP A 81 -12.56 -9.83 1.22
N SER A 82 -12.28 -11.03 0.65
CA SER A 82 -13.26 -12.07 0.41
C SER A 82 -12.86 -13.39 1.07
N ARG A 83 -13.85 -14.19 1.46
CA ARG A 83 -13.64 -15.58 1.90
C ARG A 83 -12.95 -16.44 0.86
N SER A 84 -13.12 -16.12 -0.41
CA SER A 84 -12.48 -16.82 -1.53
C SER A 84 -10.96 -16.67 -1.56
N LEU A 85 -10.42 -15.60 -0.94
CA LEU A 85 -8.98 -15.42 -0.71
C LEU A 85 -8.47 -16.19 0.53
N GLY A 86 -9.38 -16.77 1.33
CA GLY A 86 -9.06 -17.56 2.52
C GLY A 86 -9.08 -16.77 3.82
N ASP A 87 -9.10 -17.51 4.93
CA ASP A 87 -8.98 -16.98 6.28
C ASP A 87 -7.49 -17.00 6.69
N VAL A 88 -6.80 -15.95 6.34
CA VAL A 88 -5.34 -15.81 6.51
C VAL A 88 -5.00 -14.51 7.24
N PRO A 89 -3.82 -14.39 7.87
CA PRO A 89 -3.37 -13.12 8.44
C PRO A 89 -3.34 -12.02 7.38
N ARG A 90 -3.92 -10.86 7.70
CA ARG A 90 -3.86 -9.66 6.87
C ARG A 90 -3.10 -8.60 7.64
N TRP A 91 -1.87 -8.39 7.24
CA TRP A 91 -0.94 -7.53 7.94
C TRP A 91 -1.14 -6.07 7.55
N ALA A 92 -0.86 -5.18 8.49
CA ALA A 92 -0.69 -3.75 8.27
C ALA A 92 0.25 -3.17 9.33
N CYS A 93 0.73 -1.96 9.12
CA CYS A 93 1.52 -1.26 10.12
C CYS A 93 0.69 -1.03 11.40
N PRO A 94 1.30 -1.08 12.59
CA PRO A 94 0.56 -0.94 13.84
C PRO A 94 -0.22 0.37 13.97
N THR A 95 0.32 1.45 13.39
CA THR A 95 -0.36 2.76 13.37
C THR A 95 -1.59 2.72 12.47
N ALA A 96 -1.52 2.07 11.29
CA ALA A 96 -2.65 1.88 10.39
C ALA A 96 -3.79 1.08 11.05
N VAL A 97 -3.46 0.00 11.76
CA VAL A 97 -4.47 -0.80 12.49
C VAL A 97 -5.21 0.07 13.51
N ARG A 98 -4.51 0.88 14.29
CA ARG A 98 -5.14 1.79 15.26
C ARG A 98 -5.96 2.89 14.59
N ALA A 99 -5.54 3.39 13.44
CA ALA A 99 -6.30 4.37 12.67
C ALA A 99 -7.60 3.75 12.15
N GLN A 100 -7.52 2.58 11.53
CA GLN A 100 -8.68 1.84 11.02
C GLN A 100 -9.70 1.53 12.13
N GLU A 101 -9.26 1.16 13.34
CA GLU A 101 -10.18 0.92 14.47
C GLU A 101 -10.99 2.18 14.84
N ARG A 102 -10.41 3.37 14.66
CA ARG A 102 -11.11 4.64 14.94
C ARG A 102 -12.09 5.04 13.83
N SER A 103 -11.74 4.78 12.57
CA SER A 103 -12.56 5.15 11.40
C SER A 103 -13.57 4.07 11.00
N LEU A 104 -13.56 2.89 11.62
CA LEU A 104 -14.29 1.69 11.20
C LEU A 104 -15.75 1.96 10.83
N ALA A 105 -16.50 2.69 11.68
CA ALA A 105 -17.93 2.93 11.44
C ALA A 105 -18.18 3.83 10.20
N GLU A 106 -17.32 4.82 9.99
CA GLU A 106 -17.37 5.69 8.83
C GLU A 106 -16.99 4.92 7.56
N ASP A 107 -15.92 4.13 7.63
CA ASP A 107 -15.42 3.35 6.50
C ASP A 107 -16.42 2.27 6.06
N LEU A 108 -17.09 1.60 6.99
CA LEU A 108 -18.17 0.68 6.66
C LEU A 108 -19.31 1.38 5.89
N THR A 109 -19.62 2.63 6.24
CA THR A 109 -20.63 3.42 5.50
C THR A 109 -20.16 3.74 4.08
N LYS A 110 -18.86 4.05 3.91
CA LYS A 110 -18.24 4.25 2.57
C LYS A 110 -18.30 2.97 1.75
N VAL A 111 -17.92 1.82 2.33
CA VAL A 111 -17.98 0.52 1.66
C VAL A 111 -19.40 0.18 1.20
N GLU A 112 -20.41 0.37 2.05
CA GLU A 112 -21.81 0.11 1.67
C GLU A 112 -22.30 1.00 0.52
N ARG A 113 -21.82 2.24 0.46
CA ARG A 113 -22.19 3.21 -0.58
C ARG A 113 -21.43 2.98 -1.88
N ASP A 114 -20.11 2.83 -1.82
CA ASP A 114 -19.20 2.93 -2.97
C ASP A 114 -18.79 1.56 -3.51
N ALA A 115 -18.79 0.52 -2.67
CA ALA A 115 -18.47 -0.86 -3.04
C ALA A 115 -19.46 -1.86 -2.39
N PRO A 116 -20.75 -1.78 -2.69
CA PRO A 116 -21.76 -2.60 -2.03
C PRO A 116 -21.59 -4.10 -2.33
N GLY A 117 -21.98 -4.94 -1.35
CA GLY A 117 -22.02 -6.40 -1.49
C GLY A 117 -20.84 -7.15 -0.88
N HIS A 118 -19.86 -6.47 -0.33
CA HIS A 118 -18.81 -7.10 0.47
C HIS A 118 -19.33 -7.69 1.78
N ASP A 119 -18.69 -8.77 2.26
CA ASP A 119 -18.91 -9.29 3.61
C ASP A 119 -18.25 -8.33 4.63
N LEU A 120 -19.04 -7.38 5.14
CA LEU A 120 -18.56 -6.37 6.09
C LEU A 120 -17.93 -6.97 7.35
N ALA A 121 -18.24 -8.23 7.68
CA ALA A 121 -17.59 -8.93 8.78
C ALA A 121 -16.10 -9.24 8.50
N LEU A 122 -15.66 -9.14 7.25
CA LEU A 122 -14.26 -9.32 6.86
C LEU A 122 -13.51 -7.99 6.72
N PHE A 123 -14.23 -6.86 6.60
CA PHE A 123 -13.63 -5.56 6.44
C PHE A 123 -12.73 -5.18 7.62
N GLY A 124 -11.58 -4.62 7.35
CA GLY A 124 -10.65 -4.09 8.35
C GLY A 124 -10.14 -5.10 9.38
N ARG A 125 -10.28 -6.42 9.17
CA ARG A 125 -9.68 -7.44 10.04
C ARG A 125 -8.18 -7.50 9.82
N LEU A 126 -7.47 -6.48 10.29
CA LEU A 126 -6.03 -6.36 10.13
C LEU A 126 -5.28 -6.92 11.34
N THR A 127 -4.11 -7.47 11.09
CA THR A 127 -3.17 -7.93 12.11
C THR A 127 -1.98 -6.95 12.14
N PRO A 128 -1.68 -6.33 13.27
CA PRO A 128 -0.53 -5.44 13.34
C PRO A 128 0.77 -6.20 13.12
N LEU A 129 1.69 -5.61 12.35
CA LEU A 129 3.05 -6.13 12.24
C LEU A 129 3.71 -6.18 13.63
N PRO A 130 4.60 -7.16 13.87
CA PRO A 130 5.37 -7.20 15.09
C PRO A 130 6.17 -5.91 15.30
N SER A 131 6.08 -5.32 16.47
CA SER A 131 6.89 -4.14 16.81
C SER A 131 8.37 -4.51 16.90
N THR A 132 9.25 -3.72 16.31
CA THR A 132 10.71 -3.86 16.44
C THR A 132 11.26 -3.49 17.83
N ALA A 133 10.40 -3.10 18.77
CA ALA A 133 10.79 -2.64 20.10
C ALA A 133 11.49 -3.71 20.99
N ALA A 134 11.61 -4.96 20.53
CA ALA A 134 12.25 -6.05 21.30
C ALA A 134 13.77 -6.23 21.05
N ASP A 135 14.34 -5.61 19.99
CA ASP A 135 15.76 -5.82 19.61
C ASP A 135 16.61 -4.54 19.54
N SER A 136 16.31 -3.53 20.36
CA SER A 136 17.10 -2.28 20.40
C SER A 136 18.46 -2.43 21.09
N SER A 137 19.13 -3.58 21.01
CA SER A 137 20.50 -3.75 21.52
C SER A 137 21.59 -3.59 20.46
N THR A 138 21.26 -3.30 19.21
CA THR A 138 22.23 -2.93 18.16
C THR A 138 22.05 -1.46 17.78
N VAL A 139 22.89 -0.63 18.34
CA VAL A 139 23.12 0.75 17.93
C VAL A 139 23.59 0.73 16.48
N GLY A 140 22.72 1.15 15.55
CA GLY A 140 23.06 1.22 14.11
C GLY A 140 21.91 0.93 13.14
N ALA A 141 20.67 0.74 13.61
CA ALA A 141 19.52 0.57 12.69
C ALA A 141 19.05 1.93 12.15
N SER A 142 19.44 2.24 10.92
CA SER A 142 18.82 3.25 10.09
C SER A 142 17.35 2.89 9.85
N SER A 143 16.46 3.88 10.03
CA SER A 143 15.06 3.95 9.61
C SER A 143 14.24 2.64 9.65
N GLY A 144 13.29 2.57 10.50
CA GLY A 144 12.08 1.76 10.71
C GLY A 144 11.62 0.68 9.75
N THR A 145 12.52 -0.04 9.07
CA THR A 145 12.16 -1.13 8.16
C THR A 145 11.90 -2.42 8.95
N VAL A 146 10.72 -3.02 8.75
CA VAL A 146 10.29 -4.25 9.40
C VAL A 146 10.15 -5.36 8.37
N ARG A 147 10.67 -6.55 8.66
CA ARG A 147 10.41 -7.70 7.80
C ARG A 147 8.99 -8.20 7.99
N LEU A 148 8.24 -8.36 6.88
CA LEU A 148 6.93 -9.01 6.91
C LEU A 148 7.10 -10.48 7.33
N PRO A 149 6.32 -11.01 8.28
CA PRO A 149 6.42 -12.42 8.72
C PRO A 149 5.78 -13.37 7.68
N TRP A 150 6.22 -13.27 6.43
CA TRP A 150 5.76 -14.04 5.29
C TRP A 150 6.91 -14.25 4.28
N PRO A 151 6.99 -15.40 3.62
CA PRO A 151 6.22 -16.61 3.90
C PRO A 151 6.73 -17.29 5.17
N ALA A 152 5.85 -17.53 6.15
CA ALA A 152 6.21 -18.32 7.31
C ALA A 152 6.51 -19.75 6.86
N ALA A 153 7.70 -20.27 7.16
CA ALA A 153 7.98 -21.68 6.96
C ALA A 153 6.91 -22.51 7.71
N PRO A 154 6.37 -23.58 7.13
CA PRO A 154 5.52 -24.50 7.87
C PRO A 154 6.30 -24.95 9.11
N ARG A 155 5.75 -24.75 10.30
CA ARG A 155 6.35 -25.28 11.54
C ARG A 155 6.41 -26.79 11.36
N GLY A 156 7.59 -27.29 11.00
CA GLY A 156 7.84 -28.73 10.95
C GLY A 156 7.58 -29.26 12.35
N VAL A 157 6.58 -30.14 12.49
CA VAL A 157 6.40 -30.97 13.66
C VAL A 157 7.54 -31.99 13.59
N THR A 158 8.73 -31.61 14.11
CA THR A 158 9.76 -32.58 14.39
C THR A 158 9.34 -33.33 15.62
N ALA A 159 9.21 -34.65 15.51
CA ALA A 159 8.91 -35.58 16.59
C ALA A 159 10.06 -35.67 17.61
N SER A 160 10.72 -34.58 17.95
CA SER A 160 11.75 -34.49 19.00
C SER A 160 11.71 -33.09 19.61
N GLY A 161 11.37 -33.06 20.91
CA GLY A 161 11.11 -31.86 21.71
C GLY A 161 12.30 -30.94 21.98
N ALA A 162 12.93 -30.41 20.95
CA ALA A 162 13.89 -29.33 21.05
C ALA A 162 13.28 -28.05 20.47
N THR A 163 12.90 -27.12 21.33
CA THR A 163 12.51 -25.77 20.98
C THR A 163 13.75 -24.99 20.51
N THR A 164 14.01 -25.00 19.22
CA THR A 164 14.96 -24.05 18.63
C THR A 164 14.19 -22.80 18.23
N THR A 165 14.48 -21.69 18.91
CA THR A 165 14.14 -20.34 18.47
C THR A 165 14.96 -20.04 17.21
N ALA A 166 14.43 -20.44 16.05
CA ALA A 166 15.05 -20.14 14.77
C ALA A 166 14.69 -18.68 14.39
N HIS A 167 15.61 -17.76 14.62
CA HIS A 167 15.73 -16.53 13.84
C HIS A 167 16.29 -16.94 12.46
N GLY A 168 15.47 -17.63 11.67
CA GLY A 168 15.82 -18.00 10.31
C GLY A 168 15.42 -16.87 9.37
N GLY A 169 16.40 -16.24 8.72
CA GLY A 169 16.16 -15.47 7.50
C GLY A 169 15.48 -16.36 6.43
N PRO A 170 14.93 -15.78 5.34
CA PRO A 170 14.28 -16.55 4.29
C PRO A 170 15.20 -17.65 3.79
N GLY A 171 14.66 -18.84 3.54
CA GLY A 171 15.39 -19.91 2.84
C GLY A 171 15.83 -19.41 1.46
N ALA A 172 16.92 -19.94 0.93
CA ALA A 172 17.38 -19.56 -0.41
C ALA A 172 16.23 -19.75 -1.42
N GLY A 173 15.80 -18.65 -2.07
CA GLY A 173 14.70 -18.63 -3.04
C GLY A 173 13.32 -18.23 -2.49
N GLU A 174 13.20 -17.90 -1.20
CA GLU A 174 11.97 -17.33 -0.66
C GLU A 174 11.96 -15.79 -0.82
N PRO A 175 10.83 -15.16 -1.18
CA PRO A 175 10.75 -13.72 -1.24
C PRO A 175 11.03 -13.08 0.12
N ASP A 176 11.92 -12.09 0.13
CA ASP A 176 12.12 -11.22 1.27
C ASP A 176 11.23 -9.99 1.09
N VAL A 177 10.33 -9.73 2.03
CA VAL A 177 9.40 -8.61 1.98
C VAL A 177 9.67 -7.72 3.18
N LEU A 178 10.13 -6.51 2.91
CA LEU A 178 10.41 -5.49 3.91
C LEU A 178 9.30 -4.44 3.88
N VAL A 179 8.95 -3.90 5.03
CA VAL A 179 7.93 -2.84 5.18
C VAL A 179 8.60 -1.56 5.64
N VAL A 180 8.37 -0.48 4.93
CA VAL A 180 8.78 0.89 5.30
C VAL A 180 7.53 1.62 5.77
N GLU A 181 7.41 1.84 7.10
CA GLU A 181 6.30 2.60 7.67
C GLU A 181 6.58 4.10 7.63
N HIS A 182 5.60 4.90 7.20
CA HIS A 182 5.63 6.35 7.23
C HIS A 182 4.22 6.92 7.49
N GLN A 183 4.09 8.25 7.58
CA GLN A 183 2.82 8.92 7.89
C GLN A 183 2.32 9.83 6.73
N ALA A 184 2.84 9.65 5.53
CA ALA A 184 2.70 10.62 4.44
C ALA A 184 1.25 10.84 3.98
N HIS A 185 0.61 9.82 3.45
CA HIS A 185 -0.72 9.87 2.86
C HIS A 185 -1.80 9.52 3.89
N ALA A 186 -1.46 8.62 4.80
CA ALA A 186 -2.34 8.14 5.85
C ALA A 186 -1.54 7.64 7.06
N PRO A 187 -2.14 7.60 8.27
CA PRO A 187 -1.45 7.13 9.47
C PRO A 187 -0.96 5.69 9.34
N GLY A 188 0.34 5.48 9.45
CA GLY A 188 0.95 4.15 9.38
C GLY A 188 0.93 3.55 7.97
N HIS A 189 1.02 4.37 6.95
CA HIS A 189 1.20 3.91 5.58
C HIS A 189 2.46 3.05 5.49
N GLY A 190 2.35 1.87 4.90
CA GLY A 190 3.42 0.88 4.77
C GLY A 190 3.71 0.56 3.31
N ALA A 191 4.88 0.97 2.82
CA ALA A 191 5.37 0.50 1.53
C ALA A 191 6.05 -0.86 1.68
N LEU A 192 5.91 -1.72 0.65
CA LEU A 192 6.56 -3.03 0.62
C LEU A 192 7.75 -3.00 -0.33
N VAL A 193 8.94 -3.32 0.17
CA VAL A 193 10.15 -3.50 -0.63
C VAL A 193 10.42 -5.00 -0.81
N LEU A 194 10.66 -5.39 -2.05
CA LEU A 194 11.03 -6.75 -2.46
C LEU A 194 12.46 -6.71 -3.06
N PRO A 195 13.51 -6.75 -2.23
CA PRO A 195 14.88 -6.52 -2.69
C PRO A 195 15.32 -7.52 -3.77
N GLY A 196 14.93 -8.79 -3.63
CA GLY A 196 15.25 -9.84 -4.60
C GLY A 196 14.63 -9.64 -5.97
N ALA A 197 13.51 -8.94 -6.06
CA ALA A 197 12.80 -8.62 -7.31
C ALA A 197 13.09 -7.19 -7.80
N GLY A 198 13.72 -6.34 -6.99
CA GLY A 198 13.94 -4.92 -7.30
C GLY A 198 12.65 -4.12 -7.42
N VAL A 199 11.62 -4.49 -6.64
CA VAL A 199 10.27 -3.89 -6.69
C VAL A 199 9.95 -3.18 -5.37
N ILE A 200 9.25 -2.05 -5.45
CA ILE A 200 8.59 -1.41 -4.31
C ILE A 200 7.10 -1.20 -4.61
N VAL A 201 6.24 -1.55 -3.66
CA VAL A 201 4.79 -1.24 -3.69
C VAL A 201 4.56 -0.11 -2.70
N VAL A 202 4.14 1.04 -3.20
CA VAL A 202 4.14 2.29 -2.42
C VAL A 202 2.76 2.74 -1.94
N GLY A 203 1.68 1.94 -2.19
CA GLY A 203 0.32 2.39 -1.91
C GLY A 203 0.02 3.71 -2.63
N ASP A 204 -0.75 4.60 -2.04
CA ASP A 204 -1.23 5.83 -2.68
C ASP A 204 -0.20 6.95 -2.62
N MET A 205 0.99 6.62 -3.08
CA MET A 205 2.09 7.57 -3.28
C MET A 205 2.71 7.40 -4.65
N LEU A 206 3.33 8.46 -5.15
CA LEU A 206 4.09 8.45 -6.40
C LEU A 206 3.25 7.97 -7.61
N SER A 207 1.96 8.30 -7.60
CA SER A 207 1.05 8.05 -8.73
C SER A 207 1.38 8.96 -9.91
N ASP A 208 1.12 8.48 -11.12
CA ASP A 208 1.15 9.29 -12.35
C ASP A 208 -0.21 9.92 -12.69
N LEU A 209 -1.27 9.54 -11.96
CA LEU A 209 -2.63 10.04 -12.17
C LEU A 209 -3.10 10.97 -11.06
N GLU A 210 -2.58 10.81 -9.85
CA GLU A 210 -2.99 11.53 -8.66
C GLU A 210 -1.83 12.37 -8.13
N VAL A 211 -2.16 13.56 -7.64
CA VAL A 211 -1.22 14.38 -6.88
C VAL A 211 -1.04 13.82 -5.47
N PRO A 212 0.00 14.21 -4.71
CA PRO A 212 0.09 13.93 -3.29
C PRO A 212 -1.21 14.22 -2.55
N LEU A 213 -1.82 13.20 -1.97
CA LEU A 213 -3.02 13.30 -1.13
C LEU A 213 -2.58 13.29 0.33
N LEU A 214 -2.70 14.43 0.99
CA LEU A 214 -2.20 14.65 2.34
C LEU A 214 -3.17 14.13 3.40
N ASP A 215 -2.66 13.56 4.49
CA ASP A 215 -3.43 13.34 5.72
C ASP A 215 -3.72 14.68 6.40
N LEU A 216 -4.86 15.28 6.10
CA LEU A 216 -5.26 16.59 6.65
C LEU A 216 -5.62 16.54 8.15
N GLU A 217 -5.61 15.38 8.78
CA GLU A 217 -5.75 15.24 10.23
C GLU A 217 -4.39 15.31 10.94
N SER A 218 -3.29 15.18 10.18
CA SER A 218 -1.93 15.37 10.73
C SER A 218 -1.69 16.83 11.13
N PRO A 219 -0.94 17.07 12.21
CA PRO A 219 -0.48 18.41 12.58
C PRO A 219 0.47 19.06 11.53
N ASP A 220 1.18 18.25 10.76
CA ASP A 220 2.10 18.70 9.70
C ASP A 220 1.98 17.82 8.45
N PRO A 221 0.88 17.93 7.70
CA PRO A 221 0.58 17.03 6.59
C PRO A 221 1.62 17.11 5.45
N VAL A 222 2.18 18.26 5.18
CA VAL A 222 3.22 18.43 4.14
C VAL A 222 4.55 17.87 4.63
N GLY A 223 4.94 18.15 5.87
CA GLY A 223 6.15 17.61 6.47
C GLY A 223 6.13 16.09 6.54
N ASP A 224 5.01 15.49 6.95
CA ASP A 224 4.82 14.04 6.96
C ASP A 224 4.93 13.42 5.57
N TYR A 225 4.35 14.08 4.54
CA TYR A 225 4.45 13.59 3.16
C TYR A 225 5.90 13.65 2.65
N ARG A 226 6.61 14.75 2.89
CA ARG A 226 8.04 14.88 2.54
C ARG A 226 8.90 13.83 3.25
N ALA A 227 8.67 13.60 4.54
CA ALA A 227 9.38 12.56 5.29
C ALA A 227 9.11 11.15 4.74
N GLY A 228 7.88 10.88 4.28
CA GLY A 228 7.54 9.65 3.58
C GLY A 228 8.29 9.51 2.25
N LEU A 229 8.35 10.56 1.43
CA LEU A 229 9.15 10.55 0.19
C LEU A 229 10.63 10.26 0.49
N ASP A 230 11.21 10.89 1.52
CA ASP A 230 12.61 10.66 1.90
C ASP A 230 12.85 9.21 2.37
N ALA A 231 11.91 8.62 3.10
CA ALA A 231 11.98 7.23 3.53
C ALA A 231 11.92 6.26 2.34
N LEU A 232 11.03 6.50 1.37
CA LEU A 232 10.92 5.71 0.15
C LEU A 232 12.16 5.85 -0.75
N GLU A 233 12.67 7.07 -0.93
CA GLU A 233 13.91 7.34 -1.68
C GLU A 233 15.11 6.58 -1.08
N HIS A 234 15.22 6.58 0.25
CA HIS A 234 16.26 5.83 0.96
C HIS A 234 16.12 4.33 0.69
N ALA A 235 14.93 3.77 0.84
CA ALA A 235 14.67 2.34 0.63
C ALA A 235 14.92 1.91 -0.82
N ILE A 236 14.51 2.72 -1.81
CA ILE A 236 14.77 2.48 -3.23
C ILE A 236 16.28 2.43 -3.50
N SER A 237 17.02 3.40 -2.95
CA SER A 237 18.48 3.49 -3.14
C SER A 237 19.21 2.35 -2.43
N GLU A 238 18.82 2.02 -1.19
CA GLU A 238 19.47 0.96 -0.39
C GLU A 238 19.29 -0.43 -1.01
N HIS A 239 18.09 -0.70 -1.57
CA HIS A 239 17.75 -2.03 -2.08
C HIS A 239 17.83 -2.16 -3.59
N GLY A 240 18.31 -1.14 -4.31
CA GLY A 240 18.48 -1.18 -5.77
C GLY A 240 17.16 -1.40 -6.52
N VAL A 241 16.08 -0.78 -6.04
CA VAL A 241 14.75 -0.88 -6.66
C VAL A 241 14.75 -0.22 -8.04
N HIS A 242 14.12 -0.87 -9.00
CA HIS A 242 13.97 -0.37 -10.36
C HIS A 242 12.55 -0.49 -10.92
N THR A 243 11.61 -0.98 -10.12
CA THR A 243 10.18 -1.06 -10.47
C THR A 243 9.34 -0.58 -9.28
N LEU A 244 8.45 0.38 -9.53
CA LEU A 244 7.56 0.99 -8.54
C LEU A 244 6.10 0.70 -8.91
N VAL A 245 5.33 0.26 -7.92
CA VAL A 245 3.91 -0.05 -8.05
C VAL A 245 3.12 0.87 -7.12
N PRO A 246 2.36 1.84 -7.64
CA PRO A 246 1.46 2.66 -6.83
C PRO A 246 0.16 1.91 -6.51
N GLY A 247 -0.65 2.42 -5.58
CA GLY A 247 -2.01 1.95 -5.33
C GLY A 247 -2.97 2.30 -6.46
N HIS A 248 -2.84 3.53 -6.98
CA HIS A 248 -3.58 4.04 -8.14
C HIS A 248 -2.62 4.55 -9.22
N GLY A 249 -2.93 4.26 -10.49
CA GLY A 249 -2.12 4.68 -11.63
C GLY A 249 -1.44 3.51 -12.34
N HIS A 250 -0.19 3.70 -12.79
CA HIS A 250 0.52 2.71 -13.59
C HIS A 250 1.86 2.32 -12.97
N VAL A 251 2.24 1.06 -13.17
CA VAL A 251 3.58 0.57 -12.80
C VAL A 251 4.64 1.41 -13.50
N CYS A 252 5.65 1.82 -12.75
CA CYS A 252 6.78 2.59 -13.23
C CYS A 252 8.05 1.73 -13.22
N THR A 253 8.76 1.66 -14.33
CA THR A 253 9.99 0.86 -14.46
C THR A 253 11.13 1.73 -14.96
N GLY A 254 12.30 1.55 -14.35
CA GLY A 254 13.51 2.30 -14.64
C GLY A 254 13.77 3.44 -13.65
N SER A 255 15.04 3.64 -13.32
CA SER A 255 15.48 4.60 -12.31
C SER A 255 15.00 6.03 -12.65
N ASP A 256 15.23 6.48 -13.87
CA ASP A 256 14.91 7.85 -14.29
C ASP A 256 13.41 8.14 -14.13
N ALA A 257 12.54 7.22 -14.58
CA ALA A 257 11.10 7.36 -14.48
C ALA A 257 10.60 7.36 -13.01
N ILE A 258 11.25 6.59 -12.14
CA ILE A 258 10.94 6.63 -10.70
C ILE A 258 11.31 8.00 -10.13
N TRP A 259 12.49 8.53 -10.43
CA TRP A 259 12.91 9.84 -9.93
C TRP A 259 12.10 10.99 -10.51
N GLU A 260 11.58 10.86 -11.72
CA GLU A 260 10.61 11.82 -12.29
C GLU A 260 9.33 11.91 -11.44
N ARG A 261 8.80 10.77 -10.92
CA ARG A 261 7.64 10.78 -10.02
C ARG A 261 7.95 11.46 -8.69
N PHE A 262 9.12 11.19 -8.08
CA PHE A 262 9.55 11.91 -6.89
C PHE A 262 9.67 13.42 -7.12
N GLY A 263 10.24 13.80 -8.26
CA GLY A 263 10.34 15.20 -8.67
C GLY A 263 8.98 15.87 -8.81
N ALA A 264 8.03 15.18 -9.45
CA ALA A 264 6.67 15.68 -9.62
C ALA A 264 5.94 15.86 -8.28
N ASP A 265 6.06 14.88 -7.36
CA ASP A 265 5.43 14.98 -6.04
C ASP A 265 6.03 16.11 -5.20
N ARG A 266 7.36 16.25 -5.21
CA ARG A 266 8.03 17.36 -4.51
C ARG A 266 7.65 18.72 -5.08
N ALA A 267 7.61 18.85 -6.40
CA ALA A 267 7.21 20.09 -7.08
C ALA A 267 5.76 20.46 -6.72
N TYR A 268 4.84 19.49 -6.76
CA TYR A 268 3.45 19.74 -6.35
C TYR A 268 3.35 20.25 -4.91
N LEU A 269 4.11 19.67 -3.97
CA LEU A 269 4.12 20.12 -2.56
C LEU A 269 4.68 21.54 -2.42
N ASP A 270 5.74 21.87 -3.16
CA ASP A 270 6.32 23.22 -3.17
C ASP A 270 5.30 24.23 -3.70
N ASP A 271 4.63 23.93 -4.80
CA ASP A 271 3.61 24.78 -5.41
C ASP A 271 2.38 24.93 -4.51
N LEU A 272 1.95 23.86 -3.85
CA LEU A 272 0.83 23.88 -2.91
C LEU A 272 1.12 24.78 -1.70
N GLU A 273 2.32 24.70 -1.11
CA GLU A 273 2.75 25.56 -0.01
C GLU A 273 2.89 27.02 -0.46
N ALA A 274 3.45 27.28 -1.64
CA ALA A 274 3.55 28.60 -2.22
C ALA A 274 2.16 29.22 -2.45
N ALA A 275 1.24 28.46 -3.05
CA ALA A 275 -0.14 28.90 -3.26
C ALA A 275 -0.90 29.11 -1.94
N ALA A 276 -0.58 28.34 -0.89
CA ALA A 276 -1.16 28.55 0.43
C ALA A 276 -0.62 29.80 1.12
N ALA A 277 0.58 30.26 0.75
CA ALA A 277 1.19 31.48 1.28
C ALA A 277 0.71 32.74 0.53
N ASP A 278 0.23 32.59 -0.69
CA ASP A 278 -0.29 33.70 -1.50
C ASP A 278 -1.80 33.86 -1.24
N ASP A 279 -2.20 35.08 -0.85
CA ASP A 279 -3.59 35.42 -0.48
C ASP A 279 -4.42 35.86 -1.71
N THR A 280 -3.99 35.51 -2.92
CA THR A 280 -4.70 35.87 -4.15
C THR A 280 -5.92 34.96 -4.38
N ASP A 281 -7.00 35.54 -4.94
CA ASP A 281 -8.29 34.89 -5.22
C ASP A 281 -8.23 33.77 -6.31
N ASP A 282 -7.08 33.60 -6.96
CA ASP A 282 -6.89 32.58 -8.02
C ASP A 282 -6.60 31.17 -7.43
N ALA A 283 -7.27 30.86 -6.37
CA ALA A 283 -7.03 29.80 -5.43
C ALA A 283 -7.56 28.43 -5.89
N GLY A 284 -7.22 27.96 -7.05
CA GLY A 284 -7.68 26.66 -7.51
C GLY A 284 -7.08 26.18 -8.82
N ALA A 285 -6.20 26.96 -9.39
CA ALA A 285 -5.39 26.55 -10.54
C ALA A 285 -4.08 25.92 -10.03
N SER A 286 -3.70 24.79 -10.59
CA SER A 286 -2.39 24.18 -10.43
C SER A 286 -1.84 23.90 -11.83
N ASP A 287 -0.56 24.14 -12.03
CA ASP A 287 0.13 23.78 -13.28
C ASP A 287 0.52 22.29 -13.34
N ASP A 288 0.31 21.53 -12.25
CA ASP A 288 0.57 20.09 -12.24
C ASP A 288 -0.40 19.36 -13.19
N PRO A 289 0.10 18.64 -14.19
CA PRO A 289 -0.72 18.00 -15.20
C PRO A 289 -1.66 16.92 -14.64
N ARG A 290 -1.44 16.45 -13.42
CA ARG A 290 -2.30 15.48 -12.72
C ARG A 290 -3.54 16.14 -12.12
N VAL A 291 -3.54 17.46 -11.91
CA VAL A 291 -4.71 18.20 -11.40
C VAL A 291 -5.76 18.32 -12.51
N THR A 292 -6.33 17.17 -12.85
CA THR A 292 -7.35 17.01 -13.88
C THR A 292 -8.54 16.21 -13.33
N GLY A 293 -9.68 16.35 -13.99
CA GLY A 293 -10.91 15.69 -13.52
C GLY A 293 -11.46 16.33 -12.24
N GLU A 294 -12.73 16.09 -11.98
CA GLU A 294 -13.46 16.74 -10.88
C GLU A 294 -12.90 16.36 -9.51
N TRP A 295 -12.52 15.08 -9.35
CA TRP A 295 -12.07 14.55 -8.07
C TRP A 295 -10.70 15.10 -7.66
N VAL A 296 -9.66 14.98 -8.52
CA VAL A 296 -8.30 15.48 -8.19
C VAL A 296 -8.29 16.99 -7.99
N VAL A 297 -9.04 17.74 -8.82
CA VAL A 297 -9.23 19.19 -8.65
C VAL A 297 -9.90 19.49 -7.29
N GLY A 298 -10.88 18.68 -6.90
CA GLY A 298 -11.54 18.79 -5.60
C GLY A 298 -10.57 18.58 -4.43
N GLU A 299 -9.75 17.54 -4.49
CA GLU A 299 -8.75 17.24 -3.46
C GLU A 299 -7.66 18.31 -3.38
N HIS A 300 -7.14 18.78 -4.52
CA HIS A 300 -6.21 19.90 -4.56
C HIS A 300 -6.77 21.12 -3.84
N ARG A 301 -8.01 21.51 -4.15
CA ARG A 301 -8.67 22.67 -3.50
C ARG A 301 -8.90 22.45 -2.00
N ARG A 302 -9.23 21.23 -1.60
CA ARG A 302 -9.43 20.86 -0.19
C ARG A 302 -8.12 21.01 0.60
N GLN A 303 -7.02 20.50 0.06
CA GLN A 303 -5.68 20.59 0.64
C GLN A 303 -5.22 22.05 0.75
N LEU A 304 -5.35 22.83 -0.32
CA LEU A 304 -5.00 24.25 -0.34
C LEU A 304 -5.79 25.04 0.72
N ALA A 305 -7.11 24.82 0.79
CA ALA A 305 -7.96 25.46 1.79
C ALA A 305 -7.59 25.07 3.23
N HIS A 306 -7.16 23.83 3.45
CA HIS A 306 -6.68 23.36 4.76
C HIS A 306 -5.40 24.11 5.17
N LEU A 307 -4.39 24.15 4.30
CA LEU A 307 -3.11 24.79 4.60
C LEU A 307 -3.27 26.31 4.85
N ARG A 308 -4.15 27.00 4.10
CA ARG A 308 -4.47 28.40 4.34
C ARG A 308 -5.08 28.63 5.73
N ARG A 309 -6.02 27.77 6.14
CA ARG A 309 -6.62 27.86 7.50
C ARG A 309 -5.58 27.64 8.59
N ALA A 310 -4.72 26.65 8.44
CA ALA A 310 -3.67 26.35 9.43
C ALA A 310 -2.68 27.50 9.60
N ARG A 311 -2.39 28.27 8.54
CA ARG A 311 -1.51 29.46 8.61
C ARG A 311 -2.17 30.66 9.28
N SER A 312 -3.49 30.72 9.29
CA SER A 312 -4.27 31.84 9.85
C SER A 312 -4.64 31.64 11.32
N ALA A 313 -4.41 30.45 11.88
CA ALA A 313 -4.71 30.06 13.25
C ALA A 313 -3.54 30.27 14.19
#